data_d275ace7df455bf62d83c26139653850
#
_entry.id   d275ace7df455bf62d83c26139653850
#
_cell.length_a   1.000
_cell.length_b   1.000
_cell.length_c   1.000
_cell.angle_alpha   90.00
_cell.angle_beta   90.00
_cell.angle_gamma   90.00
#
_symmetry.space_group_name_H-M   'P 1'
#
loop_
_entity.id
_entity.type
_entity.pdbx_description
1 polymer ?
#
loop_
_entity_poly.entity_id
_entity_poly.type
_entity_poly.pdbx_seq_one_letter_code
_entity_poly.pdbx_strand_id
1 'polypeptide(L)'
;MEKILISACLVGDKCNYAGKSNYTPLINDLLEKYELVPFCSEVEGGLSIPRKPIEIKNGRCITIEGKDVTKNSELGAEKAYNICMYLGIKVAILKERSPSCGVHHIYDGSFTHTIIDGQGFTTQYLSKRGIRVLSEEDIPAFLSENNK
;
A
#
# COMPACT_ATOMS: atom_id res chain seq x y z
N MET A 1 20.05 -10.98 0.12
CA MET A 1 19.37 -9.74 -0.28
C MET A 1 18.42 -9.28 0.82
N GLU A 2 18.39 -8.00 1.05
CA GLU A 2 17.39 -7.40 1.94
C GLU A 2 15.99 -7.54 1.32
N LYS A 3 15.01 -7.83 2.18
CA LYS A 3 13.62 -7.99 1.76
C LYS A 3 12.86 -6.68 1.91
N ILE A 4 12.01 -6.38 0.93
CA ILE A 4 11.11 -5.22 0.95
C ILE A 4 9.68 -5.72 0.78
N LEU A 5 8.77 -5.25 1.64
CA LEU A 5 7.34 -5.46 1.42
C LEU A 5 6.88 -4.51 0.31
N ILE A 6 6.13 -5.01 -0.66
CA ILE A 6 5.68 -4.18 -1.77
C ILE A 6 4.21 -4.45 -2.09
N SER A 7 3.48 -3.40 -2.42
CA SER A 7 2.10 -3.56 -2.90
C SER A 7 2.07 -4.49 -4.10
N ALA A 8 1.32 -5.59 -4.00
CA ALA A 8 1.29 -6.63 -5.01
C ALA A 8 0.88 -6.12 -6.39
N CYS A 9 0.02 -5.10 -6.44
CA CYS A 9 -0.41 -4.52 -7.72
C CYS A 9 0.76 -3.83 -8.46
N LEU A 10 1.79 -3.36 -7.76
CA LEU A 10 2.95 -2.72 -8.39
C LEU A 10 3.86 -3.70 -9.12
N VAL A 11 3.84 -4.97 -8.73
CA VAL A 11 4.64 -6.03 -9.37
C VAL A 11 3.84 -6.83 -10.41
N GLY A 12 2.64 -6.40 -10.73
CA GLY A 12 1.84 -6.97 -11.80
C GLY A 12 0.62 -7.76 -11.37
N ASP A 13 0.40 -7.98 -10.06
CA ASP A 13 -0.79 -8.69 -9.60
C ASP A 13 -2.04 -7.87 -9.87
N LYS A 14 -3.08 -8.51 -10.40
CA LYS A 14 -4.34 -7.85 -10.75
C LYS A 14 -5.24 -7.79 -9.53
N CYS A 15 -4.81 -7.08 -8.50
CA CYS A 15 -5.47 -7.04 -7.20
C CYS A 15 -5.99 -5.66 -6.78
N ASN A 16 -5.91 -4.65 -7.66
CA ASN A 16 -6.53 -3.37 -7.34
C ASN A 16 -8.07 -3.48 -7.39
N TYR A 17 -8.78 -2.44 -6.98
CA TYR A 17 -10.24 -2.51 -6.85
C TYR A 17 -10.94 -2.88 -8.17
N ALA A 18 -10.36 -2.53 -9.31
CA ALA A 18 -10.91 -2.83 -10.64
C ALA A 18 -10.49 -4.20 -11.19
N GLY A 19 -9.72 -4.98 -10.42
CA GLY A 19 -9.18 -6.26 -10.87
C GLY A 19 -8.04 -6.11 -11.86
N LYS A 20 -7.31 -4.99 -11.80
CA LYS A 20 -6.17 -4.68 -12.67
C LYS A 20 -4.92 -4.49 -11.85
N SER A 21 -3.76 -4.43 -12.51
CA SER A 21 -2.49 -4.13 -11.86
C SER A 21 -2.15 -2.65 -11.97
N ASN A 22 -1.22 -2.23 -11.11
CA ASN A 22 -0.58 -0.92 -11.17
C ASN A 22 0.92 -1.07 -11.47
N TYR A 23 1.27 -2.06 -12.28
CA TYR A 23 2.67 -2.37 -12.60
C TYR A 23 3.45 -1.14 -13.04
N THR A 24 4.68 -1.03 -12.53
CA THR A 24 5.63 0.02 -12.94
C THR A 24 6.97 -0.61 -13.32
N PRO A 25 7.60 -0.18 -14.43
CA PRO A 25 8.92 -0.69 -14.83
C PRO A 25 10.04 -0.43 -13.80
N LEU A 26 9.85 0.51 -12.87
CA LEU A 26 10.81 0.78 -11.80
C LEU A 26 11.06 -0.45 -10.92
N ILE A 27 10.14 -1.42 -10.93
CA ILE A 27 10.28 -2.68 -10.19
C ILE A 27 11.52 -3.46 -10.66
N ASN A 28 11.85 -3.39 -11.94
CA ASN A 28 13.00 -4.11 -12.48
C ASN A 28 14.31 -3.68 -11.82
N ASP A 29 14.45 -2.39 -11.52
CA ASP A 29 15.64 -1.86 -10.85
C ASP A 29 15.70 -2.30 -9.39
N LEU A 30 14.55 -2.40 -8.72
CA LEU A 30 14.48 -2.92 -7.36
C LEU A 30 14.87 -4.39 -7.28
N LEU A 31 14.41 -5.20 -8.24
CA LEU A 31 14.68 -6.65 -8.27
C LEU A 31 16.16 -6.98 -8.38
N GLU A 32 16.96 -6.07 -8.92
CA GLU A 32 18.42 -6.27 -9.00
C GLU A 32 19.10 -6.21 -7.63
N LYS A 33 18.48 -5.55 -6.63
CA LYS A 33 19.09 -5.27 -5.34
C LYS A 33 18.34 -5.84 -4.14
N TYR A 34 17.06 -6.14 -4.29
CA TYR A 34 16.18 -6.52 -3.19
C TYR A 34 15.33 -7.73 -3.54
N GLU A 35 14.95 -8.47 -2.52
CA GLU A 35 13.92 -9.49 -2.64
C GLU A 35 12.58 -8.82 -2.32
N LEU A 36 11.67 -8.80 -3.27
CA LEU A 36 10.37 -8.16 -3.10
C LEU A 36 9.34 -9.17 -2.60
N VAL A 37 8.64 -8.81 -1.54
CA VAL A 37 7.58 -9.63 -0.93
C VAL A 37 6.25 -8.95 -1.24
N PRO A 38 5.48 -9.46 -2.22
CA PRO A 38 4.21 -8.83 -2.61
C PRO A 38 3.14 -8.99 -1.53
N PHE A 39 2.34 -7.95 -1.34
CA PHE A 39 1.26 -7.95 -0.35
C PHE A 39 0.16 -6.98 -0.80
N CYS A 40 -1.10 -7.40 -0.68
CA CYS A 40 -2.25 -6.53 -0.90
C CYS A 40 -3.07 -6.43 0.38
N SER A 41 -2.99 -5.30 1.08
CA SER A 41 -3.67 -5.09 2.36
C SER A 41 -5.18 -5.26 2.26
N GLU A 42 -5.79 -4.83 1.15
CA GLU A 42 -7.24 -4.93 0.99
C GLU A 42 -7.69 -6.37 0.81
N VAL A 43 -7.00 -7.13 -0.03
CA VAL A 43 -7.29 -8.57 -0.23
C VAL A 43 -7.03 -9.36 1.05
N GLU A 44 -5.90 -9.12 1.70
CA GLU A 44 -5.56 -9.81 2.96
C GLU A 44 -6.48 -9.39 4.11
N GLY A 45 -7.09 -8.24 4.02
CA GLY A 45 -8.14 -7.79 4.95
C GLY A 45 -9.52 -8.39 4.67
N GLY A 46 -9.64 -9.23 3.64
CA GLY A 46 -10.87 -9.95 3.32
C GLY A 46 -11.75 -9.28 2.27
N LEU A 47 -11.23 -8.28 1.55
CA LEU A 47 -11.99 -7.64 0.47
C LEU A 47 -11.82 -8.38 -0.85
N SER A 48 -12.87 -8.40 -1.66
CA SER A 48 -12.88 -9.12 -2.94
C SER A 48 -12.17 -8.36 -4.07
N ILE A 49 -11.92 -9.05 -5.17
CA ILE A 49 -11.46 -8.49 -6.43
C ILE A 49 -12.48 -8.91 -7.51
N PRO A 50 -13.09 -8.00 -8.28
CA PRO A 50 -13.08 -6.55 -8.08
C PRO A 50 -13.88 -6.13 -6.85
N ARG A 51 -13.74 -4.89 -6.46
CA ARG A 51 -14.47 -4.32 -5.33
C ARG A 51 -14.81 -2.86 -5.61
N LYS A 52 -15.76 -2.32 -4.84
CA LYS A 52 -16.15 -0.92 -4.98
C LYS A 52 -15.02 0.00 -4.53
N PRO A 53 -14.87 1.18 -5.14
CA PRO A 53 -13.90 2.17 -4.67
C PRO A 53 -14.11 2.49 -3.19
N ILE A 54 -13.00 2.68 -2.47
CA ILE A 54 -12.99 2.98 -1.05
C ILE A 54 -12.20 4.28 -0.85
N GLU A 55 -12.70 5.16 0.03
CA GLU A 55 -11.96 6.34 0.45
C GLU A 55 -12.03 6.49 1.97
N ILE A 56 -11.07 7.22 2.54
CA ILE A 56 -11.09 7.53 3.96
C ILE A 56 -11.94 8.76 4.19
N LYS A 57 -12.97 8.62 5.03
CA LYS A 57 -13.87 9.69 5.41
C LYS A 57 -14.03 9.71 6.92
N ASN A 58 -13.67 10.84 7.55
CA ASN A 58 -13.73 10.98 9.02
C ASN A 58 -12.98 9.85 9.76
N GLY A 59 -11.80 9.46 9.23
CA GLY A 59 -10.99 8.41 9.84
C GLY A 59 -11.49 6.99 9.60
N ARG A 60 -12.51 6.79 8.78
CA ARG A 60 -13.10 5.49 8.47
C ARG A 60 -12.93 5.16 6.99
N CYS A 61 -12.71 3.90 6.67
CA CYS A 61 -12.68 3.42 5.29
C CYS A 61 -14.11 3.11 4.85
N ILE A 62 -14.62 3.87 3.88
CA ILE A 62 -16.01 3.80 3.42
C ILE A 62 -16.03 3.51 1.92
N THR A 63 -16.86 2.56 1.48
CA THR A 63 -17.07 2.32 0.05
C THR A 63 -17.95 3.40 -0.55
N ILE A 64 -17.93 3.53 -1.89
CA ILE A 64 -18.78 4.50 -2.60
C ILE A 64 -20.27 4.26 -2.32
N GLU A 65 -20.65 3.06 -1.91
CA GLU A 65 -22.02 2.72 -1.54
C GLU A 65 -22.33 3.01 -0.05
N GLY A 66 -21.37 3.54 0.69
CA GLY A 66 -21.52 3.90 2.10
C GLY A 66 -21.24 2.79 3.09
N LYS A 67 -20.72 1.65 2.64
CA LYS A 67 -20.38 0.54 3.54
C LYS A 67 -19.05 0.81 4.25
N ASP A 68 -19.03 0.68 5.57
CA ASP A 68 -17.82 0.82 6.38
C ASP A 68 -17.01 -0.49 6.33
N VAL A 69 -15.78 -0.40 5.82
CA VAL A 69 -14.83 -1.51 5.73
C VAL A 69 -13.57 -1.26 6.55
N THR A 70 -13.67 -0.42 7.56
CA THR A 70 -12.52 -0.06 8.41
C THR A 70 -11.89 -1.28 9.07
N LYS A 71 -12.68 -2.23 9.56
CA LYS A 71 -12.15 -3.45 10.19
C LYS A 71 -11.31 -4.27 9.20
N ASN A 72 -11.74 -4.33 7.94
CA ASN A 72 -10.98 -5.00 6.88
C ASN A 72 -9.62 -4.30 6.67
N SER A 73 -9.63 -2.97 6.66
CA SER A 73 -8.41 -2.17 6.48
C SER A 73 -7.45 -2.34 7.67
N GLU A 74 -7.98 -2.38 8.89
CA GLU A 74 -7.19 -2.62 10.10
C GLU A 74 -6.57 -4.01 10.08
N LEU A 75 -7.34 -5.04 9.69
CA LEU A 75 -6.83 -6.41 9.60
C LEU A 75 -5.72 -6.52 8.55
N GLY A 76 -5.89 -5.89 7.40
CA GLY A 76 -4.86 -5.87 6.36
C GLY A 76 -3.56 -5.23 6.86
N ALA A 77 -3.67 -4.13 7.60
CA ALA A 77 -2.52 -3.45 8.19
C ALA A 77 -1.80 -4.31 9.22
N GLU A 78 -2.54 -5.00 10.10
CA GLU A 78 -1.95 -5.92 11.09
C GLU A 78 -1.21 -7.06 10.41
N LYS A 79 -1.79 -7.66 9.37
CA LYS A 79 -1.16 -8.75 8.62
C LYS A 79 0.12 -8.28 7.93
N ALA A 80 0.13 -7.07 7.36
CA ALA A 80 1.32 -6.50 6.76
C ALA A 80 2.45 -6.37 7.78
N TYR A 81 2.15 -5.87 8.96
CA TYR A 81 3.13 -5.74 10.03
C TYR A 81 3.66 -7.10 10.48
N ASN A 82 2.80 -8.08 10.65
CA ASN A 82 3.19 -9.42 11.07
C ASN A 82 4.16 -10.06 10.07
N ILE A 83 3.92 -9.89 8.78
CA ILE A 83 4.83 -10.36 7.73
C ILE A 83 6.18 -9.65 7.83
N CYS A 84 6.18 -8.33 8.02
CA CYS A 84 7.43 -7.57 8.19
C CYS A 84 8.24 -8.09 9.38
N MET A 85 7.58 -8.35 10.50
CA MET A 85 8.27 -8.86 11.69
C MET A 85 8.79 -10.28 11.48
N TYR A 86 7.99 -11.14 10.87
CA TYR A 86 8.37 -12.54 10.62
C TYR A 86 9.57 -12.65 9.68
N LEU A 87 9.62 -11.81 8.65
CA LEU A 87 10.67 -11.85 7.62
C LEU A 87 11.82 -10.86 7.85
N GLY A 88 11.76 -10.06 8.90
CA GLY A 88 12.80 -9.06 9.18
C GLY A 88 12.79 -7.89 8.20
N ILE A 89 11.62 -7.54 7.67
CA ILE A 89 11.46 -6.44 6.72
C ILE A 89 11.44 -5.10 7.46
N LYS A 90 12.22 -4.13 6.98
CA LYS A 90 12.33 -2.79 7.56
C LYS A 90 11.83 -1.69 6.63
N VAL A 91 11.61 -2.01 5.36
CA VAL A 91 11.19 -1.06 4.33
C VAL A 91 10.00 -1.63 3.59
N ALA A 92 8.97 -0.81 3.38
CA ALA A 92 7.81 -1.15 2.57
C ALA A 92 7.63 -0.10 1.47
N ILE A 93 7.29 -0.56 0.26
CA ILE A 93 6.95 0.32 -0.87
C ILE A 93 5.51 0.04 -1.23
N LEU A 94 4.64 1.02 -0.99
CA LEU A 94 3.20 0.85 -1.09
C LEU A 94 2.61 1.78 -2.15
N LYS A 95 1.50 1.35 -2.76
CA LYS A 95 0.82 2.09 -3.83
C LYS A 95 0.26 3.41 -3.30
N GLU A 96 0.69 4.51 -3.93
CA GLU A 96 0.21 5.86 -3.59
C GLU A 96 -1.30 6.01 -3.84
N ARG A 97 -1.94 6.89 -3.10
CA ARG A 97 -3.36 7.27 -3.19
C ARG A 97 -4.36 6.21 -2.72
N SER A 98 -3.92 5.01 -2.43
CA SER A 98 -4.80 3.97 -1.90
C SER A 98 -5.25 4.31 -0.46
N PRO A 99 -6.49 4.02 -0.07
CA PRO A 99 -6.94 4.22 1.33
C PRO A 99 -6.22 3.30 2.32
N SER A 100 -5.65 2.20 1.83
CA SER A 100 -4.84 1.29 2.66
C SER A 100 -3.37 1.62 2.60
N CYS A 101 -2.85 1.98 1.42
CA CYS A 101 -1.42 2.03 1.13
C CYS A 101 -0.87 3.44 0.88
N GLY A 102 -1.70 4.45 0.66
CA GLY A 102 -1.25 5.81 0.36
C GLY A 102 -0.21 6.31 1.35
N VAL A 103 0.90 6.86 0.84
CA VAL A 103 2.04 7.27 1.66
C VAL A 103 2.05 8.78 1.86
N HIS A 104 1.90 9.54 0.78
CA HIS A 104 1.90 11.00 0.80
C HIS A 104 0.52 11.59 0.57
N HIS A 105 -0.31 10.90 -0.21
CA HIS A 105 -1.61 11.38 -0.66
C HIS A 105 -2.67 10.30 -0.57
N ILE A 106 -3.89 10.73 -0.29
CA ILE A 106 -5.10 9.89 -0.33
C ILE A 106 -6.23 10.72 -0.95
N TYR A 107 -7.35 10.07 -1.28
CA TYR A 107 -8.56 10.78 -1.68
C TYR A 107 -9.30 11.29 -0.44
N ASP A 108 -10.04 12.39 -0.59
CA ASP A 108 -10.61 13.14 0.54
C ASP A 108 -11.91 12.56 1.13
N GLY A 109 -12.44 11.48 0.58
CA GLY A 109 -13.66 10.85 1.06
C GLY A 109 -14.93 11.31 0.35
N SER A 110 -14.82 12.24 -0.60
CA SER A 110 -15.97 12.76 -1.34
C SER A 110 -16.31 11.95 -2.60
N PHE A 111 -15.43 11.04 -3.01
CA PHE A 111 -15.53 10.28 -4.25
C PHE A 111 -15.58 11.17 -5.50
N THR A 112 -14.87 12.31 -5.45
CA THR A 112 -14.77 13.26 -6.56
C THR A 112 -13.36 13.31 -7.16
N HIS A 113 -12.51 12.33 -6.87
CA HIS A 113 -11.09 12.29 -7.26
C HIS A 113 -10.28 13.46 -6.71
N THR A 114 -10.68 14.01 -5.58
CA THR A 114 -9.97 15.09 -4.90
C THR A 114 -8.90 14.50 -4.00
N ILE A 115 -7.65 14.86 -4.25
CA ILE A 115 -6.47 14.36 -3.52
C ILE A 115 -6.11 15.33 -2.42
N ILE A 116 -5.81 14.78 -1.24
CA ILE A 116 -5.33 15.54 -0.07
C ILE A 116 -4.07 14.89 0.48
N ASP A 117 -3.29 15.63 1.25
CA ASP A 117 -2.17 15.06 2.00
C ASP A 117 -2.74 14.10 3.06
N GLY A 118 -2.13 12.94 3.18
CA GLY A 118 -2.57 11.95 4.15
C GLY A 118 -1.98 10.60 3.90
N GLN A 119 -2.29 9.65 4.79
CA GLN A 119 -1.76 8.30 4.73
C GLN A 119 -2.86 7.27 4.87
N GLY A 120 -2.72 6.16 4.13
CA GLY A 120 -3.60 5.01 4.26
C GLY A 120 -3.37 4.25 5.57
N PHE A 121 -4.29 3.34 5.89
CA PHE A 121 -4.28 2.61 7.15
C PHE A 121 -3.01 1.78 7.36
N THR A 122 -2.59 1.03 6.34
CA THR A 122 -1.38 0.20 6.42
C THR A 122 -0.13 1.06 6.59
N THR A 123 -0.03 2.16 5.84
CA THR A 123 1.10 3.10 5.97
C THR A 123 1.19 3.66 7.37
N GLN A 124 0.08 4.12 7.94
CA GLN A 124 0.06 4.63 9.31
C GLN A 124 0.50 3.56 10.32
N TYR A 125 -0.06 2.36 10.18
CA TYR A 125 0.21 1.25 11.10
C TYR A 125 1.69 0.87 11.09
N LEU A 126 2.28 0.68 9.90
CA LEU A 126 3.68 0.31 9.74
C LEU A 126 4.62 1.43 10.20
N SER A 127 4.34 2.67 9.82
CA SER A 127 5.19 3.83 10.17
C SER A 127 5.27 4.04 11.68
N LYS A 128 4.16 3.89 12.37
CA LYS A 128 4.13 4.02 13.84
C LYS A 128 4.92 2.95 14.55
N ARG A 129 5.22 1.85 13.87
CA ARG A 129 5.94 0.70 14.43
C ARG A 129 7.36 0.58 13.91
N GLY A 130 7.88 1.66 13.31
CA GLY A 130 9.28 1.75 12.91
C GLY A 130 9.64 1.20 11.54
N ILE A 131 8.65 0.82 10.72
CA ILE A 131 8.89 0.44 9.33
C ILE A 131 8.99 1.71 8.48
N ARG A 132 10.02 1.83 7.65
CA ARG A 132 10.15 2.92 6.69
C ARG A 132 9.19 2.65 5.53
N VAL A 133 8.22 3.53 5.31
CA VAL A 133 7.23 3.35 4.25
C VAL A 133 7.44 4.38 3.16
N LEU A 134 7.56 3.91 1.91
CA LEU A 134 7.75 4.70 0.70
C LEU A 134 6.64 4.36 -0.29
N SER A 135 6.38 5.24 -1.26
CA SER A 135 5.49 4.93 -2.37
C SER A 135 6.29 4.60 -3.62
N GLU A 136 5.60 4.17 -4.68
CA GLU A 136 6.25 3.96 -5.98
C GLU A 136 6.88 5.26 -6.51
N GLU A 137 6.37 6.42 -6.11
CA GLU A 137 6.93 7.72 -6.50
C GLU A 137 8.30 7.97 -5.88
N ASP A 138 8.61 7.30 -4.78
CA ASP A 138 9.88 7.44 -4.06
C ASP A 138 10.97 6.49 -4.55
N ILE A 139 10.64 5.55 -5.45
CA ILE A 139 11.60 4.51 -5.88
C ILE A 139 12.89 5.11 -6.47
N PRO A 140 12.83 6.10 -7.39
CA PRO A 140 14.07 6.64 -7.95
C PRO A 140 15.00 7.24 -6.89
N ALA A 141 14.47 8.00 -5.94
CA ALA A 141 15.25 8.58 -4.85
C ALA A 141 15.82 7.51 -3.93
N PHE A 142 15.03 6.48 -3.61
CA PHE A 142 15.47 5.36 -2.79
C PHE A 142 16.63 4.60 -3.43
N LEU A 143 16.55 4.32 -4.73
CA LEU A 143 17.61 3.64 -5.46
C LEU A 143 18.89 4.49 -5.53
N SER A 144 18.77 5.81 -5.70
CA SER A 144 19.91 6.72 -5.69
C SER A 144 20.61 6.76 -4.33
N GLU A 145 19.83 6.73 -3.25
CA GLU A 145 20.32 6.69 -1.87
C GLU A 145 21.19 5.46 -1.63
N ASN A 146 20.80 4.32 -2.18
CA ASN A 146 21.48 3.04 -1.98
C ASN A 146 22.59 2.74 -2.99
N ASN A 147 22.83 3.62 -3.94
CA ASN A 147 23.93 3.52 -4.91
C ASN A 147 25.20 4.26 -4.47
N LYS A 148 25.21 4.81 -3.26
CA LYS A 148 26.37 5.51 -2.71
C LYS A 148 27.41 4.57 -2.12
#